data_a0a1832df74db2904e91a8631ebbb156
#
_entry.id   a0a1832df74db2904e91a8631ebbb156
#
_cell.length_a   1.000
_cell.length_b   1.000
_cell.length_c   1.000
_cell.angle_alpha   90.00
_cell.angle_beta   90.00
_cell.angle_gamma   90.00
#
_symmetry.space_group_name_H-M   'P 1'
#
loop_
_entity.id
_entity.type
_entity.pdbx_description
1 polymer ?
#
loop_
_entity_poly.entity_id
_entity_poly.type
_entity_poly.pdbx_seq_one_letter_code
_entity_poly.pdbx_strand_id
1 'polypeptide(L)'
;MEDKIWDPLRKKHVARTPEEEVRQWFISVMISGMKIPSHMMMSEVPIRFGDKDYRADIVAYGRDASPLMIVECKQPSVAIDQKVLDQAIRYNNVLNVKYIAITNGVKTFIFTKVGEKFEFMEKAPLWDEMICQQ
;
A
#
# COMPACT_ATOMS: atom_id res chain seq x y z
N MET A 1 16.47 -13.95 22.18
CA MET A 1 16.12 -12.52 22.06
C MET A 1 15.17 -12.33 20.90
N GLU A 2 14.03 -11.72 21.17
CA GLU A 2 13.09 -11.47 20.10
C GLU A 2 13.63 -10.45 19.14
N ASP A 3 13.52 -10.75 17.85
CA ASP A 3 13.90 -9.82 16.81
C ASP A 3 12.68 -8.99 16.45
N LYS A 4 12.78 -7.68 16.69
CA LYS A 4 11.70 -6.74 16.44
C LYS A 4 12.17 -5.58 15.59
N ILE A 5 11.24 -4.97 14.90
CA ILE A 5 11.50 -3.78 14.08
C ILE A 5 10.54 -2.66 14.51
N TRP A 6 11.01 -1.43 14.52
CA TRP A 6 10.19 -0.27 14.85
C TRP A 6 9.26 0.08 13.71
N ASP A 7 7.97 0.25 14.00
CA ASP A 7 6.99 0.71 13.04
C ASP A 7 6.63 2.17 13.33
N PRO A 8 7.04 3.11 12.48
CA PRO A 8 6.75 4.54 12.72
C PRO A 8 5.27 4.88 12.59
N LEU A 9 4.48 4.06 11.92
CA LEU A 9 3.04 4.32 11.76
C LEU A 9 2.25 3.82 12.96
N ARG A 10 2.55 2.62 13.46
CA ARG A 10 1.91 2.08 14.67
C ARG A 10 2.60 2.56 15.95
N LYS A 11 3.78 3.17 15.82
CA LYS A 11 4.59 3.71 16.92
C LYS A 11 4.86 2.66 18.00
N LYS A 12 5.31 1.50 17.56
CA LYS A 12 5.68 0.39 18.44
C LYS A 12 6.63 -0.56 17.74
N HIS A 13 7.28 -1.40 18.51
CA HIS A 13 8.10 -2.48 17.97
C HIS A 13 7.19 -3.65 17.63
N VAL A 14 7.39 -4.21 16.44
CA VAL A 14 6.61 -5.34 15.93
C VAL A 14 7.56 -6.47 15.55
N ALA A 15 7.04 -7.69 15.51
CA ALA A 15 7.84 -8.84 15.14
C ALA A 15 8.44 -8.68 13.75
N ARG A 16 9.72 -8.98 13.60
CA ARG A 16 10.43 -8.88 12.33
C ARG A 16 10.19 -10.14 11.51
N THR A 17 9.04 -10.20 10.85
CA THR A 17 8.75 -11.26 9.88
C THR A 17 9.22 -10.81 8.50
N PRO A 18 9.41 -11.73 7.53
CA PRO A 18 9.78 -11.35 6.17
C PRO A 18 8.79 -10.37 5.55
N GLU A 19 7.51 -10.55 5.79
CA GLU A 19 6.48 -9.64 5.29
C GLU A 19 6.56 -8.27 5.97
N GLU A 20 6.82 -8.24 7.30
CA GLU A 20 6.94 -6.99 8.02
C GLU A 20 8.17 -6.19 7.57
N GLU A 21 9.26 -6.86 7.22
CA GLU A 21 10.44 -6.19 6.67
C GLU A 21 10.10 -5.51 5.35
N VAL A 22 9.32 -6.16 4.50
CA VAL A 22 8.87 -5.57 3.23
C VAL A 22 7.99 -4.36 3.51
N ARG A 23 7.07 -4.47 4.46
CA ARG A 23 6.19 -3.35 4.82
C ARG A 23 6.99 -2.15 5.29
N GLN A 24 7.93 -2.36 6.21
CA GLN A 24 8.74 -1.26 6.74
C GLN A 24 9.61 -0.62 5.67
N TRP A 25 10.18 -1.43 4.80
CA TRP A 25 10.93 -0.92 3.67
C TRP A 25 10.05 -0.05 2.78
N PHE A 26 8.85 -0.52 2.46
CA PHE A 26 7.96 0.23 1.57
C PHE A 26 7.43 1.50 2.24
N ILE A 27 7.20 1.49 3.54
CA ILE A 27 6.86 2.71 4.28
C ILE A 27 7.96 3.76 4.08
N SER A 28 9.24 3.36 4.16
CA SER A 28 10.34 4.28 3.93
C SER A 28 10.39 4.81 2.49
N VAL A 29 10.05 3.96 1.52
CA VAL A 29 9.92 4.37 0.12
C VAL A 29 8.81 5.42 -0.04
N MET A 30 7.68 5.21 0.61
CA MET A 30 6.56 6.14 0.56
C MET A 30 6.91 7.49 1.18
N ILE A 31 7.59 7.48 2.32
CA ILE A 31 7.97 8.72 3.01
C ILE A 31 9.08 9.45 2.24
N SER A 32 10.15 8.76 1.90
CA SER A 32 11.34 9.39 1.31
C SER A 32 11.24 9.55 -0.21
N GLY A 33 10.69 8.55 -0.90
CA GLY A 33 10.60 8.56 -2.36
C GLY A 33 9.36 9.23 -2.90
N MET A 34 8.20 8.94 -2.31
CA MET A 34 6.93 9.50 -2.76
C MET A 34 6.52 10.76 -2.00
N LYS A 35 7.29 11.12 -0.97
CA LYS A 35 7.07 12.32 -0.17
C LYS A 35 5.71 12.35 0.53
N ILE A 36 5.22 11.19 0.93
CA ILE A 36 3.96 11.11 1.66
C ILE A 36 4.23 11.41 3.14
N PRO A 37 3.54 12.40 3.72
CA PRO A 37 3.71 12.68 5.15
C PRO A 37 3.33 11.45 5.99
N SER A 38 4.13 11.11 6.99
CA SER A 38 3.88 9.92 7.80
C SER A 38 2.53 9.96 8.51
N HIS A 39 2.06 11.15 8.88
CA HIS A 39 0.76 11.30 9.52
C HIS A 39 -0.43 11.11 8.57
N MET A 40 -0.16 10.99 7.27
CA MET A 40 -1.16 10.69 6.25
C MET A 40 -1.16 9.22 5.84
N MET A 41 -0.53 8.37 6.65
CA MET A 41 -0.49 6.93 6.39
C MET A 41 -0.90 6.14 7.62
N MET A 42 -1.52 5.00 7.38
CA MET A 42 -1.83 4.04 8.44
C MET A 42 -1.49 2.63 7.95
N SER A 43 -1.09 1.78 8.86
CA SER A 43 -0.84 0.38 8.54
C SER A 43 -1.90 -0.51 9.18
N GLU A 44 -2.09 -1.70 8.62
CA GLU A 44 -3.04 -2.69 9.13
C GLU A 44 -4.47 -2.13 9.24
N VAL A 45 -4.94 -1.51 8.16
CA VAL A 45 -6.26 -0.86 8.15
C VAL A 45 -7.33 -1.87 7.81
N PRO A 46 -8.27 -2.13 8.72
CA PRO A 46 -9.38 -3.05 8.42
C PRO A 46 -10.35 -2.37 7.45
N ILE A 47 -10.73 -3.11 6.43
CA ILE A 47 -11.68 -2.65 5.43
C ILE A 47 -12.72 -3.74 5.27
N ARG A 48 -13.99 -3.33 5.29
CA ARG A 48 -15.09 -4.26 5.14
C ARG A 48 -15.92 -3.92 3.91
N PHE A 49 -16.16 -4.91 3.08
CA PHE A 49 -17.11 -4.76 1.99
C PHE A 49 -17.98 -6.01 1.89
N GLY A 50 -19.28 -5.77 1.88
CA GLY A 50 -20.23 -6.86 1.99
C GLY A 50 -20.09 -7.57 3.34
N ASP A 51 -19.97 -8.89 3.30
CA ASP A 51 -19.78 -9.71 4.48
C ASP A 51 -18.32 -10.13 4.69
N LYS A 52 -17.40 -9.59 3.89
CA LYS A 52 -15.98 -9.95 3.95
C LYS A 52 -15.17 -8.88 4.65
N ASP A 53 -14.24 -9.33 5.48
CA ASP A 53 -13.27 -8.49 6.13
C ASP A 53 -11.96 -8.57 5.34
N TYR A 54 -11.39 -7.42 5.04
CA TYR A 54 -10.12 -7.28 4.35
C TYR A 54 -9.24 -6.35 5.17
N ARG A 55 -7.94 -6.58 5.15
CA ARG A 55 -6.99 -5.71 5.85
C ARG A 55 -5.95 -5.22 4.88
N ALA A 56 -5.90 -3.90 4.69
CA ALA A 56 -4.88 -3.29 3.87
C ALA A 56 -3.59 -3.14 4.68
N ASP A 57 -2.45 -3.50 4.09
CA ASP A 57 -1.17 -3.42 4.78
C ASP A 57 -0.78 -1.98 5.08
N ILE A 58 -0.93 -1.09 4.10
CA ILE A 58 -0.69 0.34 4.25
C ILE A 58 -1.75 1.09 3.46
N VAL A 59 -2.26 2.18 4.03
CA VAL A 59 -3.15 3.10 3.31
C VAL A 59 -2.58 4.50 3.42
N ALA A 60 -2.48 5.19 2.29
CA ALA A 60 -2.13 6.61 2.26
C ALA A 60 -3.39 7.41 1.98
N TYR A 61 -3.53 8.52 2.67
CA TYR A 61 -4.72 9.36 2.61
C TYR A 61 -4.43 10.71 1.98
N GLY A 62 -5.46 11.30 1.39
CA GLY A 62 -5.40 12.67 0.90
C GLY A 62 -5.71 13.68 2.00
N ARG A 63 -5.67 14.98 1.64
CA ARG A 63 -5.93 16.06 2.60
C ARG A 63 -7.35 16.05 3.15
N ASP A 64 -8.29 15.47 2.41
CA ASP A 64 -9.69 15.32 2.84
C ASP A 64 -9.92 14.04 3.66
N ALA A 65 -8.83 13.36 4.03
CA ALA A 65 -8.85 12.11 4.77
C ALA A 65 -9.47 10.94 4.00
N SER A 66 -9.64 11.06 2.68
CA SER A 66 -10.09 9.93 1.87
C SER A 66 -8.89 9.08 1.44
N PRO A 67 -9.06 7.76 1.32
CA PRO A 67 -7.97 6.89 0.87
C PRO A 67 -7.54 7.24 -0.56
N LEU A 68 -6.23 7.38 -0.75
CA LEU A 68 -5.62 7.64 -2.06
C LEU A 68 -4.99 6.39 -2.63
N MET A 69 -4.24 5.68 -1.82
CA MET A 69 -3.45 4.53 -2.24
C MET A 69 -3.57 3.43 -1.21
N ILE A 70 -3.76 2.22 -1.69
CA ILE A 70 -3.70 1.02 -0.88
C ILE A 70 -2.49 0.21 -1.31
N VAL A 71 -1.73 -0.27 -0.34
CA VAL A 71 -0.53 -1.07 -0.57
C VAL A 71 -0.74 -2.46 -0.01
N GLU A 72 -0.42 -3.46 -0.80
CA GLU A 72 -0.38 -4.85 -0.37
C GLU A 72 1.06 -5.34 -0.37
N CYS A 73 1.51 -5.85 0.77
CA CYS A 73 2.87 -6.34 0.95
C CYS A 73 2.87 -7.86 1.03
N LYS A 74 3.78 -8.48 0.30
CA LYS A 74 4.01 -9.92 0.33
C LYS A 74 5.45 -10.16 0.76
N GLN A 75 5.72 -11.31 1.40
CA GLN A 75 7.10 -11.66 1.71
C GLN A 75 7.88 -11.93 0.43
N PRO A 76 9.22 -11.80 0.45
CA PRO A 76 10.04 -11.90 -0.79
C PRO A 76 9.90 -13.21 -1.55
N SER A 77 9.56 -14.31 -0.86
CA SER A 77 9.41 -15.61 -1.50
C SER A 77 8.11 -15.76 -2.31
N VAL A 78 7.17 -14.83 -2.14
CA VAL A 78 5.90 -14.87 -2.86
C VAL A 78 6.05 -14.16 -4.20
N ALA A 79 5.83 -14.89 -5.28
CA ALA A 79 5.86 -14.30 -6.61
C ALA A 79 4.60 -13.46 -6.83
N ILE A 80 4.80 -12.25 -7.38
CA ILE A 80 3.68 -11.40 -7.75
C ILE A 80 3.39 -11.67 -9.23
N ASP A 81 2.51 -12.63 -9.45
CA ASP A 81 2.08 -13.03 -10.80
C ASP A 81 0.78 -12.29 -11.17
N GLN A 82 0.29 -12.57 -12.37
CA GLN A 82 -0.92 -11.92 -12.86
C GLN A 82 -2.14 -12.20 -11.98
N LYS A 83 -2.20 -13.38 -11.39
CA LYS A 83 -3.31 -13.75 -10.52
C LYS A 83 -3.35 -12.89 -9.25
N VAL A 84 -2.18 -12.63 -8.66
CA VAL A 84 -2.06 -11.76 -7.48
C VAL A 84 -2.46 -10.33 -7.84
N LEU A 85 -1.99 -9.84 -9.00
CA LEU A 85 -2.33 -8.50 -9.47
C LEU A 85 -3.83 -8.36 -9.72
N ASP A 86 -4.44 -9.32 -10.39
CA ASP A 86 -5.87 -9.30 -10.69
C ASP A 86 -6.72 -9.28 -9.42
N GLN A 87 -6.30 -10.03 -8.41
CA GLN A 87 -7.01 -10.07 -7.13
C GLN A 87 -6.94 -8.72 -6.42
N ALA A 88 -5.76 -8.10 -6.39
CA ALA A 88 -5.60 -6.80 -5.78
C ALA A 88 -6.43 -5.72 -6.49
N ILE A 89 -6.43 -5.75 -7.83
CA ILE A 89 -7.23 -4.82 -8.63
C ILE A 89 -8.72 -5.01 -8.34
N ARG A 90 -9.17 -6.26 -8.21
CA ARG A 90 -10.56 -6.57 -7.94
C ARG A 90 -11.01 -6.01 -6.60
N TYR A 91 -10.22 -6.19 -5.55
CA TYR A 91 -10.53 -5.64 -4.25
C TYR A 91 -10.62 -4.11 -4.28
N ASN A 92 -9.69 -3.48 -5.00
CA ASN A 92 -9.62 -2.04 -5.02
C ASN A 92 -10.68 -1.38 -5.88
N ASN A 93 -11.23 -2.10 -6.85
CA ASN A 93 -12.39 -1.61 -7.60
C ASN A 93 -13.59 -1.39 -6.67
N VAL A 94 -13.74 -2.25 -5.65
CA VAL A 94 -14.80 -2.10 -4.67
C VAL A 94 -14.56 -0.91 -3.74
N LEU A 95 -13.29 -0.68 -3.37
CA LEU A 95 -12.92 0.38 -2.44
C LEU A 95 -12.79 1.75 -3.09
N ASN A 96 -12.76 1.80 -4.42
CA ASN A 96 -12.70 3.02 -5.19
C ASN A 96 -11.51 3.92 -4.86
N VAL A 97 -10.34 3.32 -4.65
CA VAL A 97 -9.10 4.07 -4.49
C VAL A 97 -8.47 4.32 -5.85
N LYS A 98 -7.73 5.41 -5.96
CA LYS A 98 -7.13 5.81 -7.23
C LYS A 98 -5.82 5.09 -7.52
N TYR A 99 -5.08 4.71 -6.48
CA TYR A 99 -3.77 4.09 -6.64
C TYR A 99 -3.68 2.79 -5.87
N ILE A 100 -3.01 1.82 -6.47
CA ILE A 100 -2.74 0.51 -5.84
C ILE A 100 -1.26 0.22 -5.98
N ALA A 101 -0.63 -0.24 -4.92
CA ALA A 101 0.74 -0.74 -4.98
C ALA A 101 0.78 -2.16 -4.41
N ILE A 102 1.54 -3.02 -5.05
CA ILE A 102 1.78 -4.38 -4.59
C ILE A 102 3.27 -4.62 -4.64
N THR A 103 3.85 -5.07 -3.55
CA THR A 103 5.29 -5.27 -3.47
C THR A 103 5.64 -6.50 -2.64
N ASN A 104 6.73 -7.17 -3.04
CA ASN A 104 7.33 -8.23 -2.23
C ASN A 104 8.77 -7.87 -1.83
N GLY A 105 9.17 -6.60 -2.02
CA GLY A 105 10.52 -6.16 -1.71
C GLY A 105 11.52 -6.38 -2.83
N VAL A 106 11.22 -7.28 -3.77
CA VAL A 106 12.04 -7.55 -4.96
C VAL A 106 11.42 -6.88 -6.18
N LYS A 107 10.11 -7.02 -6.32
CA LYS A 107 9.34 -6.40 -7.39
C LYS A 107 8.24 -5.55 -6.78
N THR A 108 7.99 -4.40 -7.41
CA THR A 108 6.93 -3.48 -6.99
C THR A 108 6.13 -3.07 -8.21
N PHE A 109 4.82 -3.16 -8.10
CA PHE A 109 3.91 -2.74 -9.16
C PHE A 109 2.99 -1.67 -8.60
N ILE A 110 2.89 -0.56 -9.32
CA ILE A 110 2.01 0.55 -8.93
C ILE A 110 1.06 0.81 -10.09
N PHE A 111 -0.21 0.97 -9.78
CA PHE A 111 -1.27 1.21 -10.77
C PHE A 111 -2.04 2.47 -10.41
N THR A 112 -2.51 3.17 -11.44
CA THR A 112 -3.43 4.30 -11.28
C THR A 112 -4.73 3.98 -11.98
N LYS A 113 -5.83 4.45 -11.40
CA LYS A 113 -7.15 4.26 -11.99
C LYS A 113 -7.39 5.32 -13.06
N VAL A 114 -7.69 4.86 -14.28
CA VAL A 114 -8.04 5.73 -15.42
C VAL A 114 -9.41 5.28 -15.90
N GLY A 115 -10.41 6.10 -15.65
CA GLY A 115 -11.80 5.69 -15.88
C GLY A 115 -12.16 4.56 -14.93
N GLU A 116 -12.54 3.41 -15.45
CA GLU A 116 -12.91 2.25 -14.65
C GLU A 116 -11.82 1.18 -14.62
N LYS A 117 -10.66 1.46 -15.23
CA LYS A 117 -9.56 0.50 -15.33
C LYS A 117 -8.33 1.00 -14.60
N PHE A 118 -7.50 0.07 -14.17
CA PHE A 118 -6.21 0.37 -13.58
C PHE A 118 -5.12 0.18 -14.63
N GLU A 119 -4.23 1.17 -14.74
CA GLU A 119 -3.10 1.15 -15.64
C GLU A 119 -1.80 1.16 -14.86
N PHE A 120 -0.84 0.38 -15.35
CA PHE A 120 0.48 0.28 -14.75
C PHE A 120 1.22 1.61 -14.85
N MET A 121 1.91 1.99 -13.78
CA MET A 121 2.75 3.18 -13.73
C MET A 121 4.22 2.77 -13.71
N GLU A 122 5.01 3.33 -14.62
CA GLU A 122 6.44 3.06 -14.64
C GLU A 122 7.18 3.76 -13.50
N LYS A 123 6.60 4.81 -12.97
CA LYS A 123 7.22 5.67 -11.98
C LYS A 123 6.27 5.88 -10.81
N ALA A 124 6.79 5.79 -9.59
CA ALA A 124 5.98 6.03 -8.41
C ALA A 124 5.53 7.49 -8.37
N PRO A 125 4.24 7.75 -8.11
CA PRO A 125 3.74 9.11 -8.05
C PRO A 125 4.17 9.79 -6.76
N LEU A 126 4.35 11.11 -6.80
CA LEU A 126 4.57 11.90 -5.61
C LEU A 126 3.23 12.22 -4.95
N TRP A 127 3.23 12.37 -3.63
CA TRP A 127 2.01 12.68 -2.88
C TRP A 127 1.31 13.92 -3.42
N ASP A 128 2.09 14.97 -3.71
CA ASP A 128 1.53 16.20 -4.28
C ASP A 128 0.82 15.96 -5.61
N GLU A 129 1.36 15.06 -6.42
CA GLU A 129 0.71 14.69 -7.69
C GLU A 129 -0.58 13.94 -7.46
N MET A 130 -0.59 13.04 -6.48
CA MET A 130 -1.77 12.23 -6.17
C MET A 130 -2.92 13.09 -5.66
N ILE A 131 -2.64 14.03 -4.75
CA ILE A 131 -3.69 14.88 -4.18
C ILE A 131 -4.23 15.90 -5.15
N CYS A 132 -3.45 16.31 -6.16
CA CYS A 132 -3.92 17.24 -7.18
C CYS A 132 -4.97 16.63 -8.10
N GLN A 133 -5.11 15.31 -8.09
CA GLN A 133 -6.06 14.59 -8.95
C GLN A 133 -7.28 14.09 -8.17
N GLN A 134 -7.46 14.58 -6.96
CA GLN A 134 -8.63 14.20 -6.16
C GLN A 134 -9.92 14.88 -6.66
#